data_22c61ef584c9fd86ded43921a661768a
#
_entry.id   22c61ef584c9fd86ded43921a661768a
#
_cell.length_a   1.000
_cell.length_b   1.000
_cell.length_c   1.000
_cell.angle_alpha   90.00
_cell.angle_beta   90.00
_cell.angle_gamma   90.00
#
_symmetry.space_group_name_H-M   'P 1'
#
loop_
_entity.id
_entity.type
_entity.pdbx_description
1 polymer ?
#
loop_
_entity_poly.entity_id
_entity_poly.type
_entity_poly.pdbx_seq_one_letter_code
_entity_poly.pdbx_strand_id
1 'polypeptide(L)'
;MSLTDLLKQGRLRKHRTSYQDIRALLGIADRSIADASVQLVSADARFTMAYNAVLQLATIPLRCCGYRAKGEGSHFTTFQTLTATMGPDQSERVAYLNSSRRKRNVAEYDRAGEVSHQEVEDLLAEAKAFRKEVEEWLRHNHPNLIAGV
;
A
#
# COMPACT_ATOMS: atom_id res chain seq x y z
N MET A 1 12.91 -10.45 -7.92
CA MET A 1 13.05 -9.66 -9.15
C MET A 1 13.43 -8.24 -8.78
N SER A 2 14.44 -7.67 -9.42
CA SER A 2 14.90 -6.32 -9.10
C SER A 2 13.99 -5.26 -9.72
N LEU A 3 14.11 -4.01 -9.22
CA LEU A 3 13.37 -2.88 -9.81
C LEU A 3 13.76 -2.66 -11.27
N THR A 4 15.05 -2.85 -11.59
CA THR A 4 15.53 -2.73 -12.97
C THR A 4 14.88 -3.77 -13.88
N ASP A 5 14.74 -5.02 -13.40
CA ASP A 5 14.07 -6.08 -14.18
C ASP A 5 12.60 -5.73 -14.45
N LEU A 6 11.90 -5.24 -13.44
CA LEU A 6 10.50 -4.83 -13.58
C LEU A 6 10.34 -3.65 -14.55
N LEU A 7 11.30 -2.72 -14.53
CA LEU A 7 11.32 -1.61 -15.48
C LEU A 7 11.48 -2.12 -16.91
N LYS A 8 12.42 -3.05 -17.15
CA LYS A 8 12.66 -3.65 -18.45
C LYS A 8 11.45 -4.40 -18.98
N GLN A 9 10.68 -5.02 -18.08
CA GLN A 9 9.45 -5.74 -18.42
C GLN A 9 8.25 -4.83 -18.68
N GLY A 10 8.42 -3.52 -18.53
CA GLY A 10 7.33 -2.57 -18.71
C GLY A 10 6.32 -2.54 -17.58
N ARG A 11 6.65 -3.12 -16.42
CA ARG A 11 5.77 -3.15 -15.24
C ARG A 11 5.97 -1.93 -14.33
N LEU A 12 7.08 -1.23 -14.49
CA LEU A 12 7.36 0.02 -13.80
C LEU A 12 7.64 1.10 -14.86
N ARG A 13 7.50 2.34 -14.44
CA ARG A 13 8.01 3.49 -15.16
C ARG A 13 8.76 4.41 -14.21
N LYS A 14 9.66 5.22 -14.73
CA LYS A 14 10.39 6.18 -13.90
C LYS A 14 9.45 7.26 -13.39
N HIS A 15 9.65 7.68 -12.15
CA HIS A 15 8.85 8.69 -11.48
C HIS A 15 9.76 9.54 -10.60
N ARG A 16 9.68 10.84 -10.75
CA ARG A 16 10.41 11.76 -9.88
C ARG A 16 9.49 12.20 -8.76
N THR A 17 9.81 11.77 -7.53
CA THR A 17 9.00 12.11 -6.37
C THR A 17 9.45 13.41 -5.70
N SER A 18 8.64 13.90 -4.77
CA SER A 18 8.89 15.11 -4.01
C SER A 18 8.31 14.94 -2.60
N TYR A 19 8.68 15.87 -1.71
CA TYR A 19 8.07 15.95 -0.37
C TYR A 19 6.54 16.04 -0.47
N GLN A 20 6.03 16.88 -1.38
CA GLN A 20 4.59 17.07 -1.55
C GLN A 20 3.90 15.79 -2.02
N ASP A 21 4.53 15.04 -2.92
CA ASP A 21 4.01 13.76 -3.41
C ASP A 21 3.89 12.74 -2.26
N ILE A 22 4.95 12.59 -1.47
CA ILE A 22 4.96 11.65 -0.34
C ILE A 22 3.95 12.08 0.74
N ARG A 23 3.88 13.37 1.05
CA ARG A 23 2.91 13.90 2.00
C ARG A 23 1.47 13.63 1.57
N ALA A 24 1.19 13.78 0.28
CA ALA A 24 -0.14 13.50 -0.28
C ALA A 24 -0.50 12.03 -0.10
N LEU A 25 0.43 11.11 -0.38
CA LEU A 25 0.20 9.67 -0.22
C LEU A 25 -0.04 9.29 1.24
N LEU A 26 0.76 9.84 2.17
CA LEU A 26 0.56 9.63 3.60
C LEU A 26 -0.81 10.16 4.05
N GLY A 27 -1.22 11.32 3.55
CA GLY A 27 -2.51 11.91 3.86
C GLY A 27 -3.68 11.04 3.37
N ILE A 28 -3.58 10.47 2.18
CA ILE A 28 -4.60 9.55 1.66
C ILE A 28 -4.67 8.30 2.55
N ALA A 29 -3.51 7.73 2.90
CA ALA A 29 -3.46 6.56 3.77
C ALA A 29 -4.11 6.85 5.14
N ASP A 30 -3.79 7.98 5.75
CA ASP A 30 -4.34 8.37 7.05
C ASP A 30 -5.86 8.56 7.00
N ARG A 31 -6.37 9.22 5.96
CA ARG A 31 -7.83 9.38 5.78
C ARG A 31 -8.51 8.02 5.56
N SER A 32 -7.90 7.16 4.75
CA SER A 32 -8.45 5.83 4.48
C SER A 32 -8.49 4.96 5.74
N ILE A 33 -7.48 5.04 6.60
CA ILE A 33 -7.46 4.34 7.89
C ILE A 33 -8.57 4.88 8.79
N ALA A 34 -8.73 6.20 8.86
CA ALA A 34 -9.78 6.83 9.67
C ALA A 34 -11.17 6.39 9.19
N ASP A 35 -11.40 6.40 7.87
CA ASP A 35 -12.67 5.99 7.28
C ASP A 35 -12.95 4.51 7.53
N ALA A 36 -11.94 3.65 7.39
CA ALA A 36 -12.08 2.21 7.65
C ALA A 36 -12.38 1.91 9.12
N SER A 37 -12.10 2.85 10.04
CA SER A 37 -12.35 2.68 11.46
C SER A 37 -13.80 2.98 11.86
N VAL A 38 -14.64 3.47 10.95
CA VAL A 38 -16.04 3.82 11.24
C VAL A 38 -16.88 2.54 11.26
N GLN A 39 -17.34 2.15 12.46
CA GLN A 39 -18.02 0.87 12.70
C GLN A 39 -19.36 0.73 12.00
N LEU A 40 -20.05 1.83 11.72
CA LEU A 40 -21.38 1.82 11.08
C LEU A 40 -21.31 1.59 9.57
N VAL A 41 -20.13 1.69 8.98
CA VAL A 41 -19.92 1.43 7.56
C VAL A 41 -19.85 -0.09 7.34
N SER A 42 -20.33 -0.56 6.19
CA SER A 42 -20.33 -1.99 5.85
C SER A 42 -18.91 -2.58 5.87
N ALA A 43 -18.81 -3.87 6.17
CA ALA A 43 -17.54 -4.57 6.17
C ALA A 43 -16.85 -4.48 4.80
N ASP A 44 -17.59 -4.66 3.71
CA ASP A 44 -17.04 -4.56 2.36
C ASP A 44 -16.41 -3.19 2.10
N ALA A 45 -17.11 -2.12 2.46
CA ALA A 45 -16.62 -0.74 2.25
C ALA A 45 -15.41 -0.44 3.15
N ARG A 46 -15.47 -0.86 4.40
CA ARG A 46 -14.34 -0.68 5.34
C ARG A 46 -13.10 -1.41 4.87
N PHE A 47 -13.27 -2.63 4.35
CA PHE A 47 -12.17 -3.42 3.80
C PHE A 47 -11.52 -2.70 2.61
N THR A 48 -12.34 -2.18 1.69
CA THR A 48 -11.86 -1.42 0.54
C THR A 48 -11.08 -0.18 0.96
N MET A 49 -11.54 0.53 2.00
CA MET A 49 -10.83 1.70 2.53
C MET A 49 -9.50 1.31 3.17
N ALA A 50 -9.47 0.25 3.98
CA ALA A 50 -8.22 -0.26 4.58
C ALA A 50 -7.25 -0.74 3.50
N TYR A 51 -7.74 -1.40 2.47
CA TYR A 51 -6.95 -1.82 1.32
C TYR A 51 -6.33 -0.61 0.60
N ASN A 52 -7.11 0.44 0.38
CA ASN A 52 -6.60 1.66 -0.24
C ASN A 52 -5.44 2.24 0.58
N ALA A 53 -5.54 2.21 1.90
CA ALA A 53 -4.47 2.69 2.77
C ALA A 53 -3.17 1.90 2.54
N VAL A 54 -3.23 0.56 2.55
CA VAL A 54 -2.01 -0.25 2.36
C VAL A 54 -1.44 -0.10 0.95
N LEU A 55 -2.28 0.11 -0.04
CA LEU A 55 -1.81 0.36 -1.40
C LEU A 55 -1.02 1.67 -1.49
N GLN A 56 -1.53 2.75 -0.89
CA GLN A 56 -0.82 4.03 -0.86
C GLN A 56 0.48 3.92 -0.09
N LEU A 57 0.48 3.22 1.04
CA LEU A 57 1.68 3.01 1.84
C LEU A 57 2.75 2.22 1.07
N ALA A 58 2.35 1.18 0.34
CA ALA A 58 3.27 0.38 -0.48
C ALA A 58 3.83 1.18 -1.67
N THR A 59 3.08 2.17 -2.15
CA THR A 59 3.49 3.04 -3.25
C THR A 59 4.64 3.97 -2.83
N ILE A 60 4.69 4.38 -1.57
CA ILE A 60 5.67 5.35 -1.06
C ILE A 60 7.12 4.89 -1.24
N PRO A 61 7.53 3.71 -0.76
CA PRO A 61 8.92 3.27 -0.95
C PRO A 61 9.30 3.15 -2.42
N LEU A 62 8.38 2.70 -3.24
CA LEU A 62 8.63 2.57 -4.69
C LEU A 62 8.91 3.93 -5.31
N ARG A 63 8.13 4.95 -4.99
CA ARG A 63 8.35 6.31 -5.48
C ARG A 63 9.66 6.89 -4.98
N CYS A 64 10.01 6.63 -3.73
CA CYS A 64 11.30 7.07 -3.18
C CYS A 64 12.47 6.47 -3.93
N CYS A 65 12.31 5.27 -4.50
CA CYS A 65 13.32 4.63 -5.34
C CYS A 65 13.29 5.09 -6.79
N GLY A 66 12.37 5.99 -7.15
CA GLY A 66 12.33 6.61 -8.47
C GLY A 66 11.42 5.92 -9.49
N TYR A 67 10.45 5.13 -9.03
CA TYR A 67 9.57 4.37 -9.92
C TYR A 67 8.11 4.44 -9.49
N ARG A 68 7.24 4.10 -10.42
CA ARG A 68 5.83 3.81 -10.14
C ARG A 68 5.39 2.63 -11.00
N ALA A 69 4.44 1.87 -10.49
CA ALA A 69 3.87 0.74 -11.23
C ALA A 69 2.95 1.24 -12.34
N LYS A 70 2.89 0.51 -13.44
CA LYS A 70 2.02 0.83 -14.57
C LYS A 70 1.35 -0.41 -15.15
N GLY A 71 0.24 -0.17 -15.85
CA GLY A 71 -0.47 -1.21 -16.59
C GLY A 71 -1.35 -2.08 -15.71
N GLU A 72 -1.86 -3.16 -16.30
CA GLU A 72 -2.63 -4.15 -15.58
C GLU A 72 -1.75 -4.83 -14.52
N GLY A 73 -2.34 -5.16 -13.38
CA GLY A 73 -1.60 -5.76 -12.29
C GLY A 73 -0.71 -4.79 -11.54
N SER A 74 -0.90 -3.47 -11.70
CA SER A 74 -0.08 -2.46 -11.02
C SER A 74 -0.13 -2.58 -9.49
N HIS A 75 -1.27 -2.95 -8.91
CA HIS A 75 -1.37 -3.18 -7.47
C HIS A 75 -0.48 -4.35 -7.03
N PHE A 76 -0.56 -5.47 -7.75
CA PHE A 76 0.30 -6.63 -7.49
C PHE A 76 1.78 -6.24 -7.58
N THR A 77 2.15 -5.53 -8.64
CA THR A 77 3.53 -5.07 -8.84
C THR A 77 3.98 -4.18 -7.69
N THR A 78 3.14 -3.25 -7.26
CA THR A 78 3.45 -2.33 -6.15
C THR A 78 3.77 -3.12 -4.87
N PHE A 79 2.93 -4.10 -4.51
CA PHE A 79 3.19 -4.92 -3.33
C PHE A 79 4.46 -5.76 -3.49
N GLN A 80 4.66 -6.33 -4.67
CA GLN A 80 5.83 -7.16 -4.97
C GLN A 80 7.14 -6.40 -4.77
N THR A 81 7.17 -5.11 -5.08
CA THR A 81 8.40 -4.30 -4.96
C THR A 81 8.85 -4.05 -3.52
N LEU A 82 8.00 -4.32 -2.51
CA LEU A 82 8.35 -4.04 -1.12
C LEU A 82 9.60 -4.79 -0.66
N THR A 83 9.86 -5.99 -1.14
CA THR A 83 11.06 -6.74 -0.79
C THR A 83 12.32 -6.09 -1.36
N ALA A 84 12.22 -5.44 -2.52
CA ALA A 84 13.34 -4.71 -3.13
C ALA A 84 13.55 -3.33 -2.49
N THR A 85 12.47 -2.66 -2.05
CA THR A 85 12.56 -1.30 -1.52
C THR A 85 12.81 -1.26 -0.02
N MET A 86 12.13 -2.09 0.75
CA MET A 86 12.21 -2.09 2.22
C MET A 86 12.96 -3.29 2.80
N GLY A 87 13.20 -4.33 2.02
CA GLY A 87 14.00 -5.47 2.43
C GLY A 87 13.27 -6.82 2.37
N PRO A 88 14.03 -7.93 2.41
CA PRO A 88 13.46 -9.28 2.25
C PRO A 88 12.53 -9.70 3.40
N ASP A 89 12.62 -9.07 4.55
CA ASP A 89 11.73 -9.29 5.69
C ASP A 89 10.28 -8.89 5.39
N GLN A 90 10.02 -8.19 4.28
CA GLN A 90 8.67 -7.81 3.86
C GLN A 90 7.92 -8.95 3.14
N SER A 91 8.51 -10.10 2.95
CA SER A 91 7.90 -11.20 2.17
C SER A 91 6.53 -11.63 2.68
N GLU A 92 6.37 -11.75 4.00
CA GLU A 92 5.08 -12.14 4.60
C GLU A 92 4.02 -11.05 4.37
N ARG A 93 4.42 -9.79 4.51
CA ARG A 93 3.52 -8.67 4.23
C ARG A 93 3.08 -8.67 2.77
N VAL A 94 4.00 -8.88 1.83
CA VAL A 94 3.67 -8.97 0.41
C VAL A 94 2.62 -10.03 0.16
N ALA A 95 2.78 -11.23 0.74
CA ALA A 95 1.83 -12.32 0.59
C ALA A 95 0.45 -11.94 1.17
N TYR A 96 0.43 -11.32 2.34
CA TYR A 96 -0.81 -10.89 2.98
C TYR A 96 -1.53 -9.79 2.18
N LEU A 97 -0.79 -8.77 1.73
CA LEU A 97 -1.38 -7.68 0.94
C LEU A 97 -1.89 -8.18 -0.41
N ASN A 98 -1.20 -9.12 -1.02
CA ASN A 98 -1.65 -9.70 -2.27
C ASN A 98 -2.93 -10.55 -2.08
N SER A 99 -3.02 -11.29 -0.98
CA SER A 99 -4.24 -11.98 -0.57
C SER A 99 -5.39 -10.98 -0.36
N SER A 100 -5.10 -9.86 0.29
CA SER A 100 -6.08 -8.78 0.52
C SER A 100 -6.56 -8.17 -0.80
N ARG A 101 -5.66 -8.03 -1.78
CA ARG A 101 -6.02 -7.54 -3.11
C ARG A 101 -7.05 -8.45 -3.77
N ARG A 102 -6.84 -9.76 -3.70
CA ARG A 102 -7.79 -10.73 -4.26
C ARG A 102 -9.13 -10.68 -3.54
N LYS A 103 -9.11 -10.58 -2.21
CA LYS A 103 -10.33 -10.47 -1.40
C LYS A 103 -11.12 -9.20 -1.73
N ARG A 104 -10.42 -8.07 -1.86
CA ARG A 104 -11.04 -6.79 -2.22
C ARG A 104 -11.69 -6.86 -3.60
N ASN A 105 -11.06 -7.53 -4.58
CA ASN A 105 -11.63 -7.68 -5.90
C ASN A 105 -12.93 -8.50 -5.87
N VAL A 106 -12.97 -9.57 -5.08
CA VAL A 106 -14.19 -10.36 -4.89
C VAL A 106 -15.30 -9.50 -4.25
N ALA A 107 -15.00 -8.79 -3.16
CA ALA A 107 -15.96 -7.98 -2.44
C ALA A 107 -16.55 -6.85 -3.28
N GLU A 108 -15.71 -6.20 -4.10
CA GLU A 108 -16.11 -5.02 -4.86
C GLU A 108 -16.77 -5.36 -6.20
N TYR A 109 -16.33 -6.43 -6.87
CA TYR A 109 -16.71 -6.71 -8.25
C TYR A 109 -17.54 -7.98 -8.45
N ASP A 110 -17.39 -8.97 -7.59
CA ASP A 110 -18.01 -10.29 -7.80
C ASP A 110 -19.15 -10.58 -6.82
N ARG A 111 -18.90 -10.45 -5.52
CA ARG A 111 -19.85 -10.87 -4.49
C ARG A 111 -19.80 -9.95 -3.26
N ALA A 112 -20.90 -9.23 -3.04
CA ALA A 112 -21.06 -8.42 -1.83
C ALA A 112 -21.25 -9.33 -0.61
N GLY A 113 -20.79 -8.87 0.55
CA GLY A 113 -20.99 -9.57 1.82
C GLY A 113 -20.01 -10.69 2.10
N GLU A 114 -19.00 -10.86 1.26
CA GLU A 114 -17.96 -11.91 1.45
C GLU A 114 -16.91 -11.54 2.49
N VAL A 115 -16.85 -10.27 2.92
CA VAL A 115 -15.86 -9.80 3.89
C VAL A 115 -16.44 -9.89 5.29
N SER A 116 -15.71 -10.54 6.20
CA SER A 116 -16.07 -10.60 7.62
C SER A 116 -15.55 -9.37 8.37
N HIS A 117 -16.13 -9.10 9.54
CA HIS A 117 -15.64 -8.06 10.44
C HIS A 117 -14.19 -8.34 10.86
N GLN A 118 -13.85 -9.61 11.10
CA GLN A 118 -12.49 -9.98 11.50
C GLN A 118 -11.49 -9.68 10.39
N GLU A 119 -11.85 -9.92 9.13
CA GLU A 119 -11.00 -9.59 7.99
C GLU A 119 -10.75 -8.09 7.89
N VAL A 120 -11.76 -7.26 8.18
CA VAL A 120 -11.61 -5.80 8.25
C VAL A 120 -10.65 -5.41 9.37
N GLU A 121 -10.86 -5.94 10.57
CA GLU A 121 -10.03 -5.59 11.73
C GLU A 121 -8.57 -6.00 11.51
N ASP A 122 -8.33 -7.17 10.89
CA ASP A 122 -6.98 -7.64 10.58
C ASP A 122 -6.28 -6.71 9.58
N LEU A 123 -6.97 -6.34 8.51
CA LEU A 123 -6.38 -5.45 7.49
C LEU A 123 -6.17 -4.04 8.03
N LEU A 124 -7.09 -3.55 8.85
CA LEU A 124 -6.96 -2.24 9.48
C LEU A 124 -5.77 -2.21 10.44
N ALA A 125 -5.59 -3.27 11.24
CA ALA A 125 -4.42 -3.40 12.12
C ALA A 125 -3.12 -3.42 11.33
N GLU A 126 -3.10 -4.15 10.21
CA GLU A 126 -1.96 -4.20 9.29
C GLU A 126 -1.67 -2.81 8.70
N ALA A 127 -2.71 -2.09 8.28
CA ALA A 127 -2.55 -0.74 7.73
C ALA A 127 -1.90 0.20 8.74
N LYS A 128 -2.33 0.14 10.00
CA LYS A 128 -1.75 0.97 11.07
C LYS A 128 -0.30 0.62 11.34
N ALA A 129 0.03 -0.68 11.42
CA ALA A 129 1.39 -1.15 11.64
C ALA A 129 2.29 -0.77 10.46
N PHE A 130 1.80 -0.97 9.24
CA PHE A 130 2.56 -0.64 8.03
C PHE A 130 2.79 0.86 7.90
N ARG A 131 1.79 1.68 8.25
CA ARG A 131 1.92 3.14 8.29
C ARG A 131 3.11 3.56 9.15
N LYS A 132 3.23 2.99 10.33
CA LYS A 132 4.32 3.28 11.27
C LYS A 132 5.66 2.86 10.69
N GLU A 133 5.76 1.66 10.11
CA GLU A 133 7.01 1.17 9.51
C GLU A 133 7.44 2.01 8.31
N VAL A 134 6.51 2.42 7.46
CA VAL A 134 6.82 3.29 6.31
C VAL A 134 7.36 4.64 6.80
N GLU A 135 6.74 5.23 7.82
CA GLU A 135 7.23 6.49 8.38
C GLU A 135 8.64 6.34 8.94
N GLU A 136 8.92 5.29 9.71
CA GLU A 136 10.25 5.01 10.24
C GLU A 136 11.27 4.80 9.12
N TRP A 137 10.89 4.05 8.08
CA TRP A 137 11.73 3.81 6.91
C TRP A 137 12.05 5.12 6.18
N LEU A 138 11.06 6.01 6.01
CA LEU A 138 11.25 7.32 5.41
C LEU A 138 12.24 8.17 6.21
N ARG A 139 12.07 8.24 7.53
CA ARG A 139 12.94 9.04 8.40
C ARG A 139 14.38 8.54 8.35
N HIS A 140 14.56 7.23 8.22
CA HIS A 140 15.89 6.63 8.19
C HIS A 140 16.57 6.74 6.82
N ASN A 141 15.81 6.55 5.74
CA ASN A 141 16.38 6.44 4.38
C ASN A 141 16.18 7.70 3.52
N HIS A 142 15.12 8.47 3.75
CA HIS A 142 14.75 9.63 2.96
C HIS A 142 14.23 10.77 3.85
N PRO A 143 15.05 11.25 4.81
CA PRO A 143 14.56 12.25 5.78
C PRO A 143 14.09 13.55 5.13
N ASN A 144 14.66 13.92 3.99
CA ASN A 144 14.26 15.12 3.24
C ASN A 144 12.87 15.01 2.61
N LEU A 145 12.34 13.81 2.48
CA LEU A 145 11.00 13.58 1.91
C LEU A 145 9.90 13.52 2.98
N ILE A 146 10.26 13.57 4.25
CA ILE A 146 9.31 13.53 5.37
C ILE A 146 9.51 14.68 6.37
N ALA A 147 10.46 15.55 6.12
CA ALA A 147 10.75 16.66 7.01
C ALA A 147 9.51 17.55 7.22
N GLY A 148 9.15 17.83 8.48
CA GLY A 148 8.01 18.66 8.82
C GLY A 148 6.66 17.93 8.86
N VAL A 149 6.65 16.62 8.69
CA VAL A 149 5.45 15.81 8.83
C VAL A 149 5.29 15.28 10.24
#